data_e3449c92d8baab30cd2f731ce70ce32e
#
_entry.id   e3449c92d8baab30cd2f731ce70ce32e
#
_cell.length_a   1.000
_cell.length_b   1.000
_cell.length_c   1.000
_cell.angle_alpha   90.00
_cell.angle_beta   90.00
_cell.angle_gamma   90.00
#
_symmetry.space_group_name_H-M   'P 1'
#
loop_
_entity.id
_entity.type
_entity.pdbx_description
1 polymer ?
#
loop_
_entity_poly.entity_id
_entity_poly.type
_entity_poly.pdbx_seq_one_letter_code
_entity_poly.pdbx_strand_id
1 'polypeptide(L)'
;MVHGIDATQEFYGALFGWEFVPGPQQLGPYVRALLDGKEVAGIGQLPPDRHLPVAWTTYLATNDADETAETIRCCGGTVAVGPIDAAEAGRMAICSDPTGAVFGIWQAELHHGIAAAGPPGTPVWNELLTYEASAVGKFYRTVFGYEAEPVVSPDVDFLTLHVDGRPVASLHGVGTELPRDRGPHWMTYFEVADTDAAARLVTELGGRVLRPPWEGTAGRRTEGRLALVADPEGAVFTIVRSAGG
;
A
#
# COMPACT_ATOMS: atom_id res chain seq x y z
N MET A 1 -5.58 -8.46 0.06
CA MET A 1 -6.50 -9.63 -0.11
C MET A 1 -7.00 -10.06 1.25
N VAL A 2 -8.21 -10.57 1.35
CA VAL A 2 -8.96 -10.85 2.59
C VAL A 2 -9.52 -12.27 2.57
N HIS A 3 -9.92 -12.80 3.73
CA HIS A 3 -10.63 -14.09 3.80
C HIS A 3 -12.13 -13.91 3.62
N GLY A 4 -12.71 -12.86 4.20
CA GLY A 4 -14.14 -12.55 4.13
C GLY A 4 -14.43 -11.21 3.47
N ILE A 5 -14.85 -11.19 2.19
CA ILE A 5 -15.13 -9.94 1.46
C ILE A 5 -16.25 -9.14 2.15
N ASP A 6 -17.35 -9.76 2.55
CA ASP A 6 -18.52 -9.05 3.09
C ASP A 6 -18.18 -8.32 4.39
N ALA A 7 -17.55 -9.00 5.35
CA ALA A 7 -17.12 -8.37 6.61
C ALA A 7 -16.09 -7.25 6.38
N THR A 8 -15.22 -7.41 5.39
CA THR A 8 -14.25 -6.40 5.01
C THR A 8 -14.92 -5.18 4.39
N GLN A 9 -15.94 -5.37 3.55
CA GLN A 9 -16.75 -4.27 2.99
C GLN A 9 -17.48 -3.50 4.10
N GLU A 10 -18.09 -4.19 5.07
CA GLU A 10 -18.74 -3.55 6.22
C GLU A 10 -17.76 -2.68 7.01
N PHE A 11 -16.57 -3.21 7.30
CA PHE A 11 -15.53 -2.49 8.04
C PHE A 11 -15.08 -1.22 7.30
N TYR A 12 -14.62 -1.34 6.05
CA TYR A 12 -14.09 -0.18 5.31
C TYR A 12 -15.19 0.76 4.84
N GLY A 13 -16.40 0.27 4.57
CA GLY A 13 -17.58 1.09 4.31
C GLY A 13 -17.90 2.00 5.48
N ALA A 14 -17.90 1.46 6.71
CA ALA A 14 -18.14 2.25 7.91
C ALA A 14 -16.97 3.19 8.25
N LEU A 15 -15.72 2.75 8.06
CA LEU A 15 -14.54 3.55 8.42
C LEU A 15 -14.27 4.70 7.44
N PHE A 16 -14.38 4.44 6.13
CA PHE A 16 -13.98 5.38 5.07
C PHE A 16 -15.14 5.91 4.22
N GLY A 17 -16.35 5.41 4.43
CA GLY A 17 -17.50 5.77 3.60
C GLY A 17 -17.47 5.13 2.21
N TRP A 18 -16.77 4.01 2.04
CA TRP A 18 -16.65 3.36 0.73
C TRP A 18 -17.93 2.63 0.33
N GLU A 19 -18.26 2.76 -0.95
CA GLU A 19 -19.23 1.92 -1.65
C GLU A 19 -18.49 0.85 -2.44
N PHE A 20 -19.12 -0.31 -2.64
CA PHE A 20 -18.47 -1.44 -3.32
C PHE A 20 -19.25 -1.88 -4.53
N VAL A 21 -18.51 -2.14 -5.61
CA VAL A 21 -19.06 -2.70 -6.86
C VAL A 21 -18.26 -3.94 -7.26
N PRO A 22 -18.90 -4.94 -7.90
CA PRO A 22 -18.16 -6.08 -8.43
C PRO A 22 -17.04 -5.63 -9.37
N GLY A 23 -15.88 -6.24 -9.23
CA GLY A 23 -14.74 -6.07 -10.13
C GLY A 23 -14.56 -7.30 -11.04
N PRO A 24 -13.45 -7.34 -11.81
CA PRO A 24 -13.10 -8.50 -12.64
C PRO A 24 -12.99 -9.77 -11.79
N GLN A 25 -13.69 -10.84 -12.21
CA GLN A 25 -13.76 -12.09 -11.45
C GLN A 25 -12.77 -13.17 -11.95
N GLN A 26 -11.96 -12.86 -12.96
CA GLN A 26 -11.01 -13.81 -13.57
C GLN A 26 -9.94 -14.30 -12.60
N LEU A 27 -9.60 -13.47 -11.61
CA LEU A 27 -8.60 -13.78 -10.58
C LEU A 27 -9.22 -14.22 -9.24
N GLY A 28 -10.51 -14.56 -9.23
CA GLY A 28 -11.30 -14.88 -8.05
C GLY A 28 -12.22 -13.73 -7.62
N PRO A 29 -12.95 -13.91 -6.51
CA PRO A 29 -13.83 -12.87 -6.00
C PRO A 29 -13.07 -11.56 -5.72
N TYR A 30 -13.56 -10.48 -6.33
CA TYR A 30 -12.93 -9.16 -6.26
C TYR A 30 -13.97 -8.06 -6.30
N VAL A 31 -13.81 -7.04 -5.48
CA VAL A 31 -14.64 -5.84 -5.46
C VAL A 31 -13.79 -4.59 -5.56
N ARG A 32 -14.33 -3.58 -6.22
CA ARG A 32 -13.77 -2.24 -6.29
C ARG A 32 -14.42 -1.37 -5.23
N ALA A 33 -13.60 -0.67 -4.46
CA ALA A 33 -14.04 0.32 -3.49
C ALA A 33 -14.10 1.71 -4.15
N LEU A 34 -15.22 2.38 -4.00
CA LEU A 34 -15.47 3.71 -4.54
C LEU A 34 -15.75 4.70 -3.41
N LEU A 35 -15.26 5.91 -3.56
CA LEU A 35 -15.63 7.07 -2.76
C LEU A 35 -16.15 8.16 -3.70
N ASP A 36 -17.39 8.60 -3.51
CA ASP A 36 -18.06 9.56 -4.41
C ASP A 36 -17.99 9.13 -5.90
N GLY A 37 -18.18 7.83 -6.15
CA GLY A 37 -18.14 7.23 -7.49
C GLY A 37 -16.74 7.09 -8.10
N LYS A 38 -15.66 7.44 -7.39
CA LYS A 38 -14.27 7.31 -7.84
C LYS A 38 -13.58 6.11 -7.20
N GLU A 39 -12.87 5.33 -7.98
CA GLU A 39 -12.12 4.18 -7.49
C GLU A 39 -10.97 4.62 -6.57
N VAL A 40 -10.93 4.04 -5.37
CA VAL A 40 -9.92 4.35 -4.33
C VAL A 40 -9.13 3.12 -3.89
N ALA A 41 -9.70 1.93 -4.04
CA ALA A 41 -9.03 0.67 -3.68
C ALA A 41 -9.69 -0.53 -4.37
N GLY A 42 -9.06 -1.69 -4.23
CA GLY A 42 -9.61 -2.97 -4.61
C GLY A 42 -9.41 -4.04 -3.55
N ILE A 43 -10.40 -4.89 -3.33
CA ILE A 43 -10.36 -5.97 -2.35
C ILE A 43 -10.54 -7.30 -3.06
N GLY A 44 -9.50 -8.13 -3.04
CA GLY A 44 -9.53 -9.49 -3.57
C GLY A 44 -9.60 -10.52 -2.45
N GLN A 45 -10.33 -11.61 -2.66
CA GLN A 45 -10.39 -12.72 -1.72
C GLN A 45 -9.16 -13.63 -1.85
N LEU A 46 -8.60 -14.01 -0.72
CA LEU A 46 -7.56 -15.05 -0.66
C LEU A 46 -8.17 -16.42 -0.99
N PRO A 47 -7.45 -17.29 -1.72
CA PRO A 47 -7.87 -18.67 -1.87
C PRO A 47 -8.02 -19.33 -0.49
N PRO A 48 -9.14 -20.06 -0.25
CA PRO A 48 -9.45 -20.60 1.08
C PRO A 48 -8.47 -21.67 1.58
N ASP A 49 -7.71 -22.28 0.67
CA ASP A 49 -6.71 -23.32 0.94
C ASP A 49 -5.31 -22.76 1.24
N ARG A 50 -5.13 -21.43 1.16
CA ARG A 50 -3.86 -20.76 1.40
C ARG A 50 -3.94 -19.87 2.64
N HIS A 51 -3.15 -20.19 3.65
CA HIS A 51 -2.97 -19.37 4.85
C HIS A 51 -1.98 -18.22 4.60
N LEU A 52 -2.33 -17.34 3.66
CA LEU A 52 -1.56 -16.15 3.38
C LEU A 52 -1.99 -15.01 4.33
N PRO A 53 -1.06 -14.14 4.75
CA PRO A 53 -1.42 -13.00 5.57
C PRO A 53 -2.32 -12.03 4.80
N VAL A 54 -3.33 -11.52 5.48
CA VAL A 54 -4.15 -10.42 4.97
C VAL A 54 -3.32 -9.13 5.05
N ALA A 55 -3.20 -8.42 3.94
CA ALA A 55 -2.41 -7.20 3.86
C ALA A 55 -2.92 -6.26 2.75
N TRP A 56 -2.69 -4.98 2.95
CA TRP A 56 -2.70 -4.01 1.88
C TRP A 56 -1.46 -4.22 1.00
N THR A 57 -1.66 -4.29 -0.30
CA THR A 57 -0.58 -4.45 -1.29
C THR A 57 -0.46 -3.18 -2.10
N THR A 58 0.69 -2.51 -2.02
CA THR A 58 1.02 -1.37 -2.87
C THR A 58 1.31 -1.88 -4.28
N TYR A 59 0.62 -1.35 -5.29
CA TYR A 59 0.89 -1.63 -6.69
C TYR A 59 1.67 -0.48 -7.32
N LEU A 60 2.78 -0.81 -7.94
CA LEU A 60 3.65 0.12 -8.67
C LEU A 60 3.35 0.03 -10.16
N ALA A 61 3.12 1.17 -10.81
CA ALA A 61 2.79 1.24 -12.22
C ALA A 61 3.99 0.86 -13.09
N THR A 62 3.71 0.17 -14.19
CA THR A 62 4.68 -0.14 -15.24
C THR A 62 4.06 -0.05 -16.63
N ASN A 63 4.87 0.20 -17.64
CA ASN A 63 4.45 0.19 -19.04
C ASN A 63 4.49 -1.21 -19.67
N ASP A 64 5.26 -2.14 -19.08
CA ASP A 64 5.39 -3.54 -19.53
C ASP A 64 5.62 -4.44 -18.32
N ALA A 65 4.60 -5.24 -17.99
CA ALA A 65 4.63 -6.12 -16.82
C ALA A 65 5.59 -7.30 -16.99
N ASP A 66 5.79 -7.79 -18.22
CA ASP A 66 6.68 -8.91 -18.49
C ASP A 66 8.14 -8.47 -18.42
N GLU A 67 8.50 -7.35 -19.03
CA GLU A 67 9.85 -6.78 -18.96
C GLU A 67 10.20 -6.39 -17.53
N THR A 68 9.27 -5.77 -16.81
CA THR A 68 9.49 -5.39 -15.42
C THR A 68 9.66 -6.61 -14.52
N ALA A 69 8.86 -7.67 -14.70
CA ALA A 69 9.02 -8.92 -13.97
C ALA A 69 10.38 -9.57 -14.18
N GLU A 70 10.91 -9.54 -15.42
CA GLU A 70 12.25 -10.05 -15.71
C GLU A 70 13.32 -9.17 -15.05
N THR A 71 13.19 -7.86 -15.12
CA THR A 71 14.12 -6.93 -14.46
C THR A 71 14.13 -7.12 -12.94
N ILE A 72 12.96 -7.35 -12.31
CA ILE A 72 12.85 -7.70 -10.88
C ILE A 72 13.70 -8.92 -10.56
N ARG A 73 13.60 -10.01 -11.35
CA ARG A 73 14.40 -11.23 -11.15
C ARG A 73 15.89 -10.96 -11.29
N CYS A 74 16.28 -10.23 -12.33
CA CYS A 74 17.68 -9.85 -12.57
C CYS A 74 18.28 -8.98 -11.47
N CYS A 75 17.45 -8.18 -10.79
CA CYS A 75 17.85 -7.33 -9.68
C CYS A 75 17.74 -8.00 -8.29
N GLY A 76 17.53 -9.33 -8.24
CA GLY A 76 17.51 -10.11 -6.99
C GLY A 76 16.16 -10.12 -6.28
N GLY A 77 15.11 -9.57 -6.88
CA GLY A 77 13.74 -9.72 -6.39
C GLY A 77 13.11 -11.05 -6.82
N THR A 78 11.89 -11.29 -6.38
CA THR A 78 11.11 -12.49 -6.70
C THR A 78 9.80 -12.11 -7.37
N VAL A 79 9.37 -12.88 -8.36
CA VAL A 79 8.02 -12.80 -8.94
C VAL A 79 7.26 -14.04 -8.49
N ALA A 80 6.38 -13.86 -7.51
CA ALA A 80 5.65 -14.94 -6.86
C ALA A 80 4.40 -15.36 -7.65
N VAL A 81 3.74 -14.40 -8.32
CA VAL A 81 2.54 -14.63 -9.15
C VAL A 81 2.63 -13.75 -10.39
N GLY A 82 2.32 -14.32 -11.54
CA GLY A 82 2.23 -13.57 -12.79
C GLY A 82 3.53 -13.44 -13.59
N PRO A 83 3.57 -12.50 -14.55
CA PRO A 83 2.49 -11.60 -14.98
C PRO A 83 1.25 -12.32 -15.51
N ILE A 84 0.07 -11.84 -15.11
CA ILE A 84 -1.23 -12.39 -15.52
C ILE A 84 -2.19 -11.28 -15.94
N ASP A 85 -3.08 -11.58 -16.86
CA ASP A 85 -4.09 -10.63 -17.34
C ASP A 85 -5.26 -10.52 -16.34
N ALA A 86 -5.64 -9.31 -15.99
CA ALA A 86 -6.81 -8.96 -15.20
C ALA A 86 -7.94 -8.48 -16.14
N ALA A 87 -8.29 -9.29 -17.13
CA ALA A 87 -9.20 -8.96 -18.24
C ALA A 87 -8.78 -7.65 -18.94
N GLU A 88 -9.76 -6.82 -19.30
CA GLU A 88 -9.54 -5.51 -19.92
C GLU A 88 -9.03 -4.43 -18.94
N ALA A 89 -8.92 -4.76 -17.65
CA ALA A 89 -8.43 -3.80 -16.65
C ALA A 89 -6.94 -3.53 -16.78
N GLY A 90 -6.16 -4.57 -17.06
CA GLY A 90 -4.70 -4.48 -17.20
C GLY A 90 -4.01 -5.80 -16.94
N ARG A 91 -2.70 -5.75 -16.72
CA ARG A 91 -1.83 -6.90 -16.47
C ARG A 91 -1.05 -6.71 -15.17
N MET A 92 -0.94 -7.75 -14.35
CA MET A 92 -0.37 -7.63 -13.01
C MET A 92 0.58 -8.77 -12.64
N ALA A 93 1.47 -8.50 -11.69
CA ALA A 93 2.19 -9.54 -10.97
C ALA A 93 2.32 -9.19 -9.49
N ILE A 94 2.50 -10.22 -8.64
CA ILE A 94 2.89 -10.07 -7.23
C ILE A 94 4.36 -10.42 -7.10
N CYS A 95 5.10 -9.50 -6.56
CA CYS A 95 6.55 -9.53 -6.48
C CYS A 95 7.03 -9.27 -5.05
N SER A 96 8.31 -9.52 -4.79
CA SER A 96 9.03 -8.99 -3.64
C SER A 96 10.37 -8.43 -4.06
N ASP A 97 10.82 -7.41 -3.35
CA ASP A 97 12.17 -6.88 -3.49
C ASP A 97 13.23 -7.82 -2.87
N PRO A 98 14.53 -7.53 -3.02
CA PRO A 98 15.59 -8.37 -2.45
C PRO A 98 15.56 -8.49 -0.92
N THR A 99 14.86 -7.62 -0.21
CA THR A 99 14.71 -7.66 1.25
C THR A 99 13.48 -8.46 1.69
N GLY A 100 12.62 -8.86 0.74
CA GLY A 100 11.40 -9.64 0.95
C GLY A 100 10.12 -8.80 1.06
N ALA A 101 10.18 -7.48 0.91
CA ALA A 101 8.98 -6.65 0.91
C ALA A 101 8.10 -6.94 -0.31
N VAL A 102 6.87 -7.36 -0.04
CA VAL A 102 5.90 -7.72 -1.09
C VAL A 102 5.24 -6.47 -1.67
N PHE A 103 5.13 -6.43 -3.00
CA PHE A 103 4.42 -5.39 -3.75
C PHE A 103 3.81 -5.98 -5.02
N GLY A 104 2.87 -5.27 -5.64
CA GLY A 104 2.35 -5.58 -6.95
C GLY A 104 3.00 -4.70 -8.03
N ILE A 105 3.04 -5.19 -9.28
CA ILE A 105 3.21 -4.35 -10.45
C ILE A 105 1.91 -4.32 -11.24
N TRP A 106 1.62 -3.18 -11.87
CA TRP A 106 0.41 -2.96 -12.62
C TRP A 106 0.69 -2.26 -13.94
N GLN A 107 0.40 -2.96 -15.03
CA GLN A 107 0.35 -2.39 -16.37
C GLN A 107 -1.12 -2.10 -16.68
N ALA A 108 -1.45 -0.82 -16.76
CA ALA A 108 -2.82 -0.37 -16.98
C ALA A 108 -3.28 -0.57 -18.43
N GLU A 109 -4.52 -1.01 -18.58
CA GLU A 109 -5.30 -0.89 -19.82
C GLU A 109 -6.47 0.07 -19.57
N LEU A 110 -7.66 -0.43 -19.19
CA LEU A 110 -8.81 0.42 -18.85
C LEU A 110 -8.78 0.93 -17.41
N HIS A 111 -8.07 0.25 -16.49
CA HIS A 111 -7.97 0.66 -15.09
C HIS A 111 -6.59 1.29 -14.81
N HIS A 112 -6.56 2.62 -14.71
CA HIS A 112 -5.33 3.39 -14.52
C HIS A 112 -4.90 3.55 -13.05
N GLY A 113 -5.49 2.82 -12.13
CA GLY A 113 -5.22 2.89 -10.69
C GLY A 113 -6.26 3.73 -9.93
N ILE A 114 -5.85 4.26 -8.76
CA ILE A 114 -6.76 5.06 -7.94
C ILE A 114 -7.13 6.38 -8.63
N ALA A 115 -8.42 6.72 -8.58
CA ALA A 115 -8.98 7.91 -9.25
C ALA A 115 -9.11 9.12 -8.31
N ALA A 116 -8.89 8.94 -7.00
CA ALA A 116 -8.93 10.02 -6.02
C ALA A 116 -7.87 9.82 -4.94
N ALA A 117 -7.18 10.92 -4.57
CA ALA A 117 -6.25 11.00 -3.46
C ALA A 117 -6.37 12.37 -2.79
N GLY A 118 -6.21 12.42 -1.47
CA GLY A 118 -6.25 13.65 -0.68
C GLY A 118 -7.47 13.79 0.23
N PRO A 119 -8.72 13.64 -0.25
CA PRO A 119 -9.90 13.67 0.63
C PRO A 119 -9.89 12.55 1.68
N PRO A 120 -10.54 12.74 2.86
CA PRO A 120 -10.75 11.66 3.82
C PRO A 120 -11.38 10.43 3.17
N GLY A 121 -10.88 9.24 3.53
CA GLY A 121 -11.26 7.97 2.93
C GLY A 121 -10.44 7.56 1.70
N THR A 122 -9.42 8.33 1.31
CA THR A 122 -8.54 7.95 0.18
C THR A 122 -7.14 7.56 0.63
N PRO A 123 -6.43 6.67 -0.10
CA PRO A 123 -5.01 6.47 0.11
C PRO A 123 -4.24 7.74 -0.29
N VAL A 124 -3.30 8.15 0.55
CA VAL A 124 -2.52 9.39 0.35
C VAL A 124 -1.03 9.17 0.25
N TRP A 125 -0.51 8.06 0.76
CA TRP A 125 0.90 7.74 0.70
C TRP A 125 1.17 6.24 0.80
N ASN A 126 2.32 5.82 0.27
CA ASN A 126 2.88 4.49 0.48
C ASN A 126 4.35 4.63 0.91
N GLU A 127 4.73 3.91 1.95
CA GLU A 127 6.08 3.91 2.51
C GLU A 127 6.59 2.49 2.67
N LEU A 128 7.77 2.20 2.15
CA LEU A 128 8.46 0.97 2.44
C LEU A 128 9.25 1.11 3.75
N LEU A 129 8.90 0.31 4.74
CA LEU A 129 9.70 0.12 5.94
C LEU A 129 10.67 -1.03 5.70
N THR A 130 11.97 -0.77 5.84
CA THR A 130 13.03 -1.74 5.55
C THR A 130 14.18 -1.63 6.53
N TYR A 131 15.15 -2.55 6.46
CA TYR A 131 16.35 -2.46 7.30
C TYR A 131 17.22 -1.28 6.90
N GLU A 132 17.43 -1.08 5.59
CA GLU A 132 18.31 -0.05 5.03
C GLU A 132 17.72 0.47 3.71
N ALA A 133 17.24 1.71 3.71
CA ALA A 133 16.58 2.33 2.56
C ALA A 133 17.55 2.58 1.41
N SER A 134 18.78 2.99 1.70
CA SER A 134 19.81 3.26 0.71
C SER A 134 20.21 2.00 -0.09
N ALA A 135 20.19 0.83 0.53
CA ALA A 135 20.49 -0.45 -0.12
C ALA A 135 19.38 -0.86 -1.09
N VAL A 136 18.11 -0.85 -0.62
CA VAL A 136 16.96 -1.26 -1.43
C VAL A 136 16.55 -0.22 -2.47
N GLY A 137 16.88 1.04 -2.24
CA GLY A 137 16.60 2.15 -3.17
C GLY A 137 17.22 1.95 -4.57
N LYS A 138 18.35 1.26 -4.65
CA LYS A 138 18.97 0.89 -5.95
C LYS A 138 18.07 -0.03 -6.77
N PHE A 139 17.40 -0.98 -6.10
CA PHE A 139 16.45 -1.89 -6.74
C PHE A 139 15.30 -1.11 -7.39
N TYR A 140 14.60 -0.26 -6.63
CA TYR A 140 13.46 0.50 -7.14
C TYR A 140 13.85 1.49 -8.26
N ARG A 141 15.02 2.10 -8.15
CA ARG A 141 15.56 2.95 -9.23
C ARG A 141 15.83 2.16 -10.51
N THR A 142 16.42 0.98 -10.40
CA THR A 142 16.77 0.17 -11.58
C THR A 142 15.54 -0.43 -12.24
N VAL A 143 14.58 -0.93 -11.44
CA VAL A 143 13.39 -1.62 -11.94
C VAL A 143 12.38 -0.64 -12.52
N PHE A 144 12.14 0.50 -11.85
CA PHE A 144 11.06 1.41 -12.21
C PHE A 144 11.52 2.76 -12.75
N GLY A 145 12.82 3.01 -12.80
CA GLY A 145 13.36 4.30 -13.24
C GLY A 145 13.10 5.45 -12.25
N TYR A 146 12.74 5.17 -11.00
CA TYR A 146 12.49 6.22 -10.02
C TYR A 146 13.75 7.04 -9.72
N GLU A 147 13.57 8.35 -9.62
CA GLU A 147 14.56 9.22 -8.98
C GLU A 147 14.43 9.06 -7.47
N ALA A 148 15.55 8.83 -6.76
CA ALA A 148 15.55 8.67 -5.30
C ALA A 148 16.31 9.83 -4.67
N GLU A 149 15.61 10.65 -3.91
CA GLU A 149 16.16 11.79 -3.21
C GLU A 149 16.38 11.45 -1.72
N PRO A 150 17.63 11.45 -1.24
CA PRO A 150 17.93 11.20 0.16
C PRO A 150 17.54 12.40 1.02
N VAL A 151 16.96 12.12 2.20
CA VAL A 151 16.84 13.13 3.24
C VAL A 151 18.21 13.33 3.88
N VAL A 152 18.73 14.55 3.81
CA VAL A 152 20.03 14.90 4.38
C VAL A 152 19.90 15.03 5.90
N SER A 153 20.04 13.92 6.60
CA SER A 153 20.11 13.85 8.06
C SER A 153 21.00 12.68 8.48
N PRO A 154 21.99 12.88 9.37
CA PRO A 154 22.89 11.79 9.77
C PRO A 154 22.19 10.66 10.54
N ASP A 155 21.02 10.94 11.11
CA ASP A 155 20.32 10.00 11.98
C ASP A 155 19.15 9.30 11.27
N VAL A 156 18.97 9.53 9.95
CA VAL A 156 17.79 9.06 9.22
C VAL A 156 18.17 8.51 7.85
N ASP A 157 17.98 7.21 7.68
CA ASP A 157 18.06 6.53 6.39
C ASP A 157 16.69 6.58 5.68
N PHE A 158 16.49 7.62 4.89
CA PHE A 158 15.21 7.89 4.25
C PHE A 158 15.40 8.40 2.81
N LEU A 159 14.66 7.81 1.88
CA LEU A 159 14.62 8.22 0.49
C LEU A 159 13.19 8.55 0.08
N THR A 160 13.02 9.64 -0.67
CA THR A 160 11.78 9.91 -1.39
C THR A 160 11.94 9.46 -2.83
N LEU A 161 10.98 8.67 -3.33
CA LEU A 161 10.93 8.24 -4.72
C LEU A 161 10.11 9.23 -5.54
N HIS A 162 10.62 9.62 -6.71
CA HIS A 162 9.98 10.57 -7.62
C HIS A 162 9.78 9.97 -9.01
N VAL A 163 8.71 10.38 -9.66
CA VAL A 163 8.43 10.20 -11.09
C VAL A 163 8.15 11.57 -11.68
N ASP A 164 8.89 11.96 -12.70
CA ASP A 164 8.79 13.29 -13.36
C ASP A 164 8.83 14.44 -12.35
N GLY A 165 9.76 14.36 -11.37
CA GLY A 165 9.93 15.33 -10.31
C GLY A 165 8.80 15.35 -9.25
N ARG A 166 7.82 14.46 -9.34
CA ARG A 166 6.72 14.33 -8.36
C ARG A 166 7.01 13.21 -7.39
N PRO A 167 6.96 13.45 -6.08
CA PRO A 167 7.14 12.40 -5.10
C PRO A 167 5.93 11.44 -5.11
N VAL A 168 6.21 10.13 -5.16
CA VAL A 168 5.19 9.07 -5.29
C VAL A 168 5.20 8.07 -4.15
N ALA A 169 6.33 7.88 -3.48
CA ALA A 169 6.48 6.97 -2.35
C ALA A 169 7.73 7.31 -1.53
N SER A 170 7.93 6.63 -0.42
CA SER A 170 9.15 6.73 0.37
C SER A 170 9.70 5.37 0.78
N LEU A 171 11.00 5.34 1.03
CA LEU A 171 11.72 4.21 1.62
C LEU A 171 12.31 4.67 2.94
N HIS A 172 12.04 3.95 4.02
CA HIS A 172 12.48 4.27 5.36
C HIS A 172 13.27 3.12 5.96
N GLY A 173 14.58 3.32 6.14
CA GLY A 173 15.47 2.42 6.84
C GLY A 173 15.32 2.58 8.34
N VAL A 174 14.63 1.65 8.98
CA VAL A 174 14.39 1.66 10.43
C VAL A 174 15.31 0.70 11.19
N GLY A 175 16.23 0.05 10.49
CA GLY A 175 17.23 -0.83 11.10
C GLY A 175 16.61 -1.90 11.99
N THR A 176 17.08 -1.98 13.23
CA THR A 176 16.62 -2.98 14.22
C THR A 176 15.23 -2.70 14.81
N GLU A 177 14.65 -1.53 14.54
CA GLU A 177 13.29 -1.17 14.96
C GLU A 177 12.21 -1.81 14.07
N LEU A 178 12.62 -2.40 12.95
CA LEU A 178 11.71 -3.10 12.07
C LEU A 178 11.02 -4.26 12.82
N PRO A 179 9.67 -4.35 12.80
CA PRO A 179 8.94 -5.42 13.45
C PRO A 179 9.37 -6.80 12.93
N ARG A 180 9.85 -7.65 13.85
CA ARG A 180 10.42 -8.97 13.48
C ARG A 180 9.39 -9.93 12.88
N ASP A 181 8.14 -9.77 13.25
CA ASP A 181 7.01 -10.57 12.79
C ASP A 181 6.57 -10.24 11.35
N ARG A 182 6.95 -9.06 10.84
CA ARG A 182 6.62 -8.61 9.49
C ARG A 182 7.81 -8.54 8.55
N GLY A 183 8.98 -8.19 9.06
CA GLY A 183 10.13 -7.86 8.24
C GLY A 183 9.88 -6.62 7.35
N PRO A 184 10.62 -6.44 6.25
CA PRO A 184 10.42 -5.38 5.29
C PRO A 184 9.04 -5.44 4.66
N HIS A 185 8.33 -4.31 4.63
CA HIS A 185 6.96 -4.25 4.10
C HIS A 185 6.55 -2.85 3.68
N TRP A 186 5.63 -2.78 2.71
CA TRP A 186 4.96 -1.55 2.32
C TRP A 186 3.82 -1.22 3.29
N MET A 187 3.74 0.04 3.70
CA MET A 187 2.71 0.61 4.55
C MET A 187 1.89 1.60 3.74
N THR A 188 0.58 1.40 3.67
CA THR A 188 -0.35 2.35 3.04
C THR A 188 -0.93 3.28 4.10
N TYR A 189 -1.01 4.57 3.77
CA TYR A 189 -1.58 5.62 4.58
C TYR A 189 -2.89 6.09 3.97
N PHE A 190 -3.94 6.14 4.78
CA PHE A 190 -5.26 6.64 4.39
C PHE A 190 -5.58 7.93 5.11
N GLU A 191 -6.05 8.92 4.37
CA GLU A 191 -6.52 10.18 4.93
C GLU A 191 -7.81 9.97 5.72
N VAL A 192 -7.93 10.64 6.88
CA VAL A 192 -9.15 10.67 7.69
C VAL A 192 -9.40 12.10 8.17
N ALA A 193 -10.67 12.44 8.40
CA ALA A 193 -11.05 13.76 8.89
C ALA A 193 -10.60 14.01 10.36
N ASP A 194 -10.54 12.95 11.17
CA ASP A 194 -10.13 12.98 12.58
C ASP A 194 -9.51 11.63 12.95
N THR A 195 -8.21 11.61 13.22
CA THR A 195 -7.47 10.38 13.54
C THR A 195 -7.90 9.74 14.85
N ASP A 196 -8.23 10.55 15.88
CA ASP A 196 -8.67 10.02 17.18
C ASP A 196 -10.05 9.39 17.07
N ALA A 197 -10.97 10.01 16.34
CA ALA A 197 -12.29 9.46 16.08
C ALA A 197 -12.21 8.18 15.24
N ALA A 198 -11.42 8.19 14.17
CA ALA A 198 -11.21 7.03 13.30
C ALA A 198 -10.56 5.85 14.06
N ALA A 199 -9.59 6.10 14.95
CA ALA A 199 -8.96 5.07 15.76
C ALA A 199 -9.95 4.42 16.75
N ARG A 200 -10.88 5.20 17.33
CA ARG A 200 -11.98 4.65 18.16
C ARG A 200 -12.90 3.79 17.31
N LEU A 201 -13.32 4.30 16.15
CA LEU A 201 -14.21 3.59 15.24
C LEU A 201 -13.60 2.26 14.75
N VAL A 202 -12.29 2.22 14.45
CA VAL A 202 -11.59 0.96 14.14
C VAL A 202 -11.81 -0.08 15.24
N THR A 203 -11.72 0.31 16.52
CA THR A 203 -11.93 -0.61 17.66
C THR A 203 -13.40 -1.05 17.77
N GLU A 204 -14.34 -0.14 17.58
CA GLU A 204 -15.79 -0.42 17.60
C GLU A 204 -16.19 -1.40 16.48
N LEU A 205 -15.53 -1.33 15.34
CA LEU A 205 -15.72 -2.22 14.18
C LEU A 205 -14.95 -3.56 14.30
N GLY A 206 -14.32 -3.85 15.44
CA GLY A 206 -13.60 -5.10 15.68
C GLY A 206 -12.15 -5.12 15.19
N GLY A 207 -11.64 -4.01 14.69
CA GLY A 207 -10.22 -3.83 14.39
C GLY A 207 -9.39 -3.56 15.65
N ARG A 208 -8.12 -3.24 15.45
CA ARG A 208 -7.18 -2.98 16.56
C ARG A 208 -6.36 -1.72 16.33
N VAL A 209 -6.14 -0.95 17.38
CA VAL A 209 -5.16 0.15 17.40
C VAL A 209 -3.83 -0.43 17.87
N LEU A 210 -2.85 -0.49 16.97
CA LEU A 210 -1.51 -1.03 17.23
C LEU A 210 -0.58 0.03 17.83
N ARG A 211 -0.72 1.29 17.36
CA ARG A 211 -0.11 2.46 17.96
C ARG A 211 -1.16 3.56 18.08
N PRO A 212 -1.39 4.08 19.30
CA PRO A 212 -2.34 5.18 19.53
C PRO A 212 -1.98 6.43 18.72
N PRO A 213 -2.93 7.36 18.51
CA PRO A 213 -2.70 8.59 17.78
C PRO A 213 -1.49 9.38 18.29
N TRP A 214 -0.59 9.75 17.36
CA TRP A 214 0.61 10.55 17.64
C TRP A 214 0.80 11.64 16.58
N GLU A 215 1.49 12.73 16.93
CA GLU A 215 1.94 13.73 15.96
C GLU A 215 3.19 13.21 15.24
N GLY A 216 3.23 13.32 13.92
CA GLY A 216 4.34 12.84 13.12
C GLY A 216 4.21 13.21 11.66
N THR A 217 5.03 12.59 10.83
CA THR A 217 5.01 12.79 9.38
C THR A 217 4.70 11.48 8.66
N ALA A 218 3.72 11.51 7.75
CA ALA A 218 3.50 10.42 6.80
C ALA A 218 4.57 10.53 5.71
N GLY A 219 5.49 9.54 5.67
CA GLY A 219 6.57 9.53 4.70
C GLY A 219 7.41 10.81 4.68
N ARG A 220 7.58 11.49 5.81
CA ARG A 220 8.22 12.81 5.95
C ARG A 220 7.68 13.92 5.04
N ARG A 221 6.57 13.67 4.36
CA ARG A 221 6.00 14.63 3.43
C ARG A 221 4.83 15.41 4.02
N THR A 222 4.04 14.75 4.84
CA THR A 222 2.83 15.34 5.41
C THR A 222 2.92 15.26 6.92
N GLU A 223 3.12 16.40 7.56
CA GLU A 223 2.92 16.51 8.99
C GLU A 223 1.46 16.27 9.31
N GLY A 224 1.18 15.59 10.39
CA GLY A 224 -0.19 15.29 10.77
C GLY A 224 -0.29 14.44 12.01
N ARG A 225 -1.53 14.10 12.33
CA ARG A 225 -1.86 13.18 13.41
C ARG A 225 -2.12 11.80 12.82
N LEU A 226 -1.34 10.81 13.25
CA LEU A 226 -1.33 9.46 12.69
C LEU A 226 -1.76 8.44 13.74
N ALA A 227 -2.29 7.29 13.30
CA ALA A 227 -2.42 6.09 14.14
C ALA A 227 -2.14 4.84 13.30
N LEU A 228 -1.45 3.86 13.88
CA LEU A 228 -1.23 2.56 13.25
C LEU A 228 -2.34 1.62 13.71
N VAL A 229 -3.05 1.05 12.75
CA VAL A 229 -4.24 0.23 13.01
C VAL A 229 -4.20 -1.07 12.22
N ALA A 230 -5.02 -2.02 12.61
CA ALA A 230 -5.30 -3.23 11.85
C ALA A 230 -6.81 -3.44 11.73
N ASP A 231 -7.25 -3.92 10.58
CA ASP A 231 -8.63 -4.37 10.40
C ASP A 231 -8.92 -5.67 11.20
N PRO A 232 -10.16 -6.16 11.23
CA PRO A 232 -10.53 -7.39 11.95
C PRO A 232 -9.77 -8.63 11.47
N GLU A 233 -9.33 -8.68 10.22
CA GLU A 233 -8.56 -9.79 9.65
C GLU A 233 -7.03 -9.64 9.83
N GLY A 234 -6.58 -8.48 10.32
CA GLY A 234 -5.18 -8.22 10.65
C GLY A 234 -4.42 -7.46 9.57
N ALA A 235 -5.06 -6.96 8.52
CA ALA A 235 -4.40 -6.06 7.58
C ALA A 235 -4.03 -4.76 8.28
N VAL A 236 -2.74 -4.44 8.28
CA VAL A 236 -2.21 -3.26 8.96
C VAL A 236 -2.08 -2.10 7.97
N PHE A 237 -2.47 -0.92 8.43
CA PHE A 237 -2.36 0.33 7.69
C PHE A 237 -2.26 1.51 8.65
N THR A 238 -1.86 2.66 8.13
CA THR A 238 -1.84 3.90 8.90
C THR A 238 -3.00 4.79 8.49
N ILE A 239 -3.71 5.35 9.46
CA ILE A 239 -4.65 6.44 9.23
C ILE A 239 -3.97 7.75 9.60
N VAL A 240 -4.22 8.81 8.83
CA VAL A 240 -3.59 10.12 9.02
C VAL A 240 -4.60 11.23 8.77
N ARG A 241 -4.59 12.24 9.63
CA ARG A 241 -5.14 13.55 9.35
C ARG A 241 -3.98 14.48 9.03
N SER A 242 -3.86 14.84 7.76
CA SER A 242 -2.80 15.73 7.29
C SER A 242 -2.94 17.14 7.86
N ALA A 243 -1.83 17.76 8.27
CA ALA A 243 -1.82 19.17 8.68
C ALA A 243 -1.95 20.05 7.41
N GLY A 244 -3.07 20.76 7.27
CA GLY A 244 -3.32 21.67 6.16
C GLY A 244 -4.26 21.16 5.08
N GLY A 245 -5.07 20.15 5.39
CA GLY A 245 -6.26 19.76 4.63
C GLY A 245 -7.45 20.65 5.00
#